data_1f33a2530618af498c5fc8c8d58b5fab
#
_entry.id   1f33a2530618af498c5fc8c8d58b5fab
#
_cell.length_a   1.000
_cell.length_b   1.000
_cell.length_c   1.000
_cell.angle_alpha   90.00
_cell.angle_beta   90.00
_cell.angle_gamma   90.00
#
_symmetry.space_group_name_H-M   'P 1'
#
loop_
_entity.id
_entity.type
_entity.pdbx_description
1 polymer ?
#
loop_
_entity_poly.entity_id
_entity_poly.type
_entity_poly.pdbx_seq_one_letter_code
_entity_poly.pdbx_strand_id
1 'polypeptide(L)'
;MAIAETSTGREPRAVRLGRDIHLNVLLLARKSLDQLEEICRTEALTHSQYVALWTLCLADDPETGIPASAIADGLLNRASDTTRLLDRLEKAGLAERLPNPADRRGVLVRATPEGHRRFAALTPRLQAFHATQWSALTSAEAREFSHLLAKALWGPGQP
;
A
#
# COMPACT_ATOMS: atom_id res chain seq x y z
N MET A 1 -24.34 -40.39 33.63
CA MET A 1 -23.30 -39.65 32.90
C MET A 1 -24.05 -38.54 32.15
N ALA A 2 -24.14 -37.35 32.76
CA ALA A 2 -24.90 -36.20 32.24
C ALA A 2 -24.07 -35.50 31.17
N ILE A 3 -24.61 -35.47 29.96
CA ILE A 3 -24.05 -34.68 28.84
C ILE A 3 -24.40 -33.24 29.18
N ALA A 4 -23.37 -32.42 29.41
CA ALA A 4 -23.51 -30.98 29.61
C ALA A 4 -24.22 -30.38 28.38
N GLU A 5 -25.39 -29.80 28.59
CA GLU A 5 -26.08 -28.94 27.65
C GLU A 5 -25.18 -27.74 27.36
N THR A 6 -24.53 -27.74 26.19
CA THR A 6 -23.85 -26.57 25.65
C THR A 6 -24.93 -25.51 25.40
N SER A 7 -24.99 -24.54 26.33
CA SER A 7 -25.75 -23.32 26.19
C SER A 7 -25.44 -22.70 24.83
N THR A 8 -26.38 -22.71 23.91
CA THR A 8 -26.40 -21.97 22.66
C THR A 8 -26.60 -20.48 22.98
N GLY A 9 -25.63 -19.92 23.71
CA GLY A 9 -25.62 -18.51 24.05
C GLY A 9 -25.44 -17.71 22.74
N ARG A 10 -26.48 -16.96 22.40
CA ARG A 10 -26.42 -16.01 21.24
C ARG A 10 -25.20 -15.12 21.44
N GLU A 11 -24.26 -15.23 20.51
CA GLU A 11 -22.99 -14.47 20.52
C GLU A 11 -23.24 -12.98 20.86
N PRO A 12 -22.50 -12.35 21.77
CA PRO A 12 -22.69 -10.95 22.16
C PRO A 12 -22.67 -10.02 20.95
N ARG A 13 -23.52 -9.00 20.94
CA ARG A 13 -23.64 -8.04 19.82
C ARG A 13 -22.31 -7.38 19.46
N ALA A 14 -21.49 -7.02 20.46
CA ALA A 14 -20.19 -6.42 20.25
C ALA A 14 -19.21 -7.35 19.50
N VAL A 15 -19.23 -8.66 19.81
CA VAL A 15 -18.37 -9.66 19.15
C VAL A 15 -18.79 -9.83 17.68
N ARG A 16 -20.10 -9.89 17.41
CA ARG A 16 -20.61 -9.96 16.03
C ARG A 16 -20.22 -8.73 15.22
N LEU A 17 -20.43 -7.54 15.77
CA LEU A 17 -20.06 -6.29 15.12
C LEU A 17 -18.55 -6.23 14.83
N GLY A 18 -17.71 -6.64 15.80
CA GLY A 18 -16.25 -6.69 15.60
C GLY A 18 -15.85 -7.63 14.48
N ARG A 19 -16.47 -8.82 14.40
CA ARG A 19 -16.25 -9.78 13.32
C ARG A 19 -16.70 -9.23 11.96
N ASP A 20 -17.87 -8.60 11.90
CA ASP A 20 -18.42 -8.05 10.67
C ASP A 20 -17.53 -6.91 10.12
N ILE A 21 -17.05 -6.03 11.00
CA ILE A 21 -16.07 -4.99 10.65
C ILE A 21 -14.77 -5.63 10.11
N HIS A 22 -14.24 -6.63 10.83
CA HIS A 22 -13.02 -7.33 10.42
C HIS A 22 -13.14 -7.94 9.01
N LEU A 23 -14.23 -8.67 8.75
CA LEU A 23 -14.48 -9.29 7.45
C LEU A 23 -14.64 -8.24 6.34
N ASN A 24 -15.40 -7.16 6.60
CA ASN A 24 -15.59 -6.09 5.63
C ASN A 24 -14.29 -5.38 5.28
N VAL A 25 -13.42 -5.12 6.27
CA VAL A 25 -12.09 -4.53 6.04
C VAL A 25 -11.23 -5.44 5.17
N LEU A 26 -11.18 -6.74 5.46
CA LEU A 26 -10.42 -7.70 4.66
C LEU A 26 -10.94 -7.81 3.21
N LEU A 27 -12.27 -7.89 3.04
CA LEU A 27 -12.88 -7.97 1.71
C LEU A 27 -12.63 -6.69 0.91
N LEU A 28 -12.76 -5.53 1.55
CA LEU A 28 -12.51 -4.23 0.93
C LEU A 28 -11.05 -4.09 0.51
N ALA A 29 -10.10 -4.42 1.39
CA ALA A 29 -8.67 -4.38 1.10
C ALA A 29 -8.32 -5.30 -0.08
N ARG A 30 -8.82 -6.55 -0.06
CA ARG A 30 -8.61 -7.50 -1.15
C ARG A 30 -9.14 -6.96 -2.48
N LYS A 31 -10.39 -6.51 -2.51
CA LYS A 31 -11.01 -5.96 -3.72
C LYS A 31 -10.22 -4.77 -4.27
N SER A 32 -9.79 -3.85 -3.41
CA SER A 32 -8.99 -2.69 -3.80
C SER A 32 -7.64 -3.10 -4.36
N LEU A 33 -6.94 -4.04 -3.71
CA LEU A 33 -5.65 -4.54 -4.17
C LEU A 33 -5.75 -5.27 -5.51
N ASP A 34 -6.78 -6.11 -5.72
CA ASP A 34 -7.00 -6.80 -6.99
C ASP A 34 -7.20 -5.80 -8.15
N GLN A 35 -7.95 -4.71 -7.92
CA GLN A 35 -8.17 -3.65 -8.91
C GLN A 35 -6.89 -2.84 -9.20
N LEU A 36 -6.13 -2.48 -8.15
CA LEU A 36 -4.85 -1.78 -8.29
C LEU A 36 -3.83 -2.64 -9.05
N GLU A 37 -3.77 -3.93 -8.77
CA GLU A 37 -2.89 -4.87 -9.47
C GLU A 37 -3.26 -4.97 -10.95
N GLU A 38 -4.55 -5.01 -11.29
CA GLU A 38 -5.02 -5.02 -12.69
C GLU A 38 -4.60 -3.75 -13.44
N ILE A 39 -4.74 -2.58 -12.81
CA ILE A 39 -4.28 -1.31 -13.39
C ILE A 39 -2.76 -1.35 -13.61
N CYS A 40 -1.98 -1.79 -12.62
CA CYS A 40 -0.52 -1.82 -12.71
C CYS A 40 -0.02 -2.79 -13.80
N ARG A 41 -0.72 -3.91 -14.04
CA ARG A 41 -0.38 -4.86 -15.12
C ARG A 41 -0.39 -4.25 -16.50
N THR A 42 -1.13 -3.17 -16.74
CA THR A 42 -1.15 -2.50 -18.04
C THR A 42 0.21 -1.91 -18.45
N GLU A 43 1.10 -1.68 -17.47
CA GLU A 43 2.49 -1.27 -17.67
C GLU A 43 3.49 -2.35 -17.25
N ALA A 44 3.05 -3.60 -17.17
CA ALA A 44 3.84 -4.76 -16.73
C ALA A 44 4.47 -4.57 -15.33
N LEU A 45 3.74 -3.91 -14.42
CA LEU A 45 4.13 -3.70 -13.03
C LEU A 45 3.21 -4.47 -12.08
N THR A 46 3.72 -4.82 -10.91
CA THR A 46 2.89 -5.12 -9.74
C THR A 46 2.54 -3.83 -8.99
N HIS A 47 1.48 -3.85 -8.18
CA HIS A 47 1.15 -2.72 -7.32
C HIS A 47 2.31 -2.33 -6.39
N SER A 48 3.02 -3.30 -5.80
CA SER A 48 4.18 -3.02 -4.95
C SER A 48 5.33 -2.33 -5.72
N GLN A 49 5.56 -2.71 -6.99
CA GLN A 49 6.55 -2.03 -7.84
C GLN A 49 6.14 -0.60 -8.16
N TYR A 50 4.85 -0.37 -8.41
CA TYR A 50 4.33 0.98 -8.61
C TYR A 50 4.50 1.85 -7.36
N VAL A 51 4.18 1.33 -6.16
CA VAL A 51 4.36 2.07 -4.90
C VAL A 51 5.84 2.43 -4.68
N ALA A 52 6.76 1.51 -4.95
CA ALA A 52 8.20 1.82 -4.88
C ALA A 52 8.62 2.91 -5.90
N LEU A 53 8.15 2.82 -7.15
CA LEU A 53 8.39 3.87 -8.14
C LEU A 53 7.77 5.20 -7.74
N TRP A 54 6.57 5.20 -7.16
CA TRP A 54 5.92 6.39 -6.63
C TRP A 54 6.80 7.08 -5.59
N THR A 55 7.35 6.32 -4.63
CA THR A 55 8.27 6.84 -3.61
C THR A 55 9.54 7.41 -4.22
N LEU A 56 10.10 6.74 -5.25
CA LEU A 56 11.31 7.20 -5.93
C LEU A 56 11.07 8.44 -6.79
N CYS A 57 9.96 8.49 -7.53
CA CYS A 57 9.65 9.57 -8.46
C CYS A 57 9.17 10.86 -7.78
N LEU A 58 8.62 10.76 -6.56
CA LEU A 58 8.13 11.90 -5.77
C LEU A 58 9.06 12.28 -4.62
N ALA A 59 10.29 11.75 -4.58
CA ALA A 59 11.32 12.19 -3.65
C ALA A 59 11.68 13.67 -3.90
N ASP A 60 12.10 14.39 -2.85
CA ASP A 60 12.48 15.81 -2.95
C ASP A 60 13.64 16.03 -3.94
N ASP A 61 14.55 15.09 -4.05
CA ASP A 61 15.62 15.07 -5.04
C ASP A 61 15.68 13.70 -5.73
N PRO A 62 14.89 13.50 -6.81
CA PRO A 62 14.83 12.24 -7.52
C PRO A 62 16.15 11.82 -8.18
N GLU A 63 17.02 12.79 -8.53
CA GLU A 63 18.30 12.53 -9.21
C GLU A 63 19.35 11.96 -8.26
N THR A 64 19.39 12.43 -7.02
CA THR A 64 20.31 11.93 -5.99
C THR A 64 19.90 10.54 -5.49
N GLY A 65 18.61 10.23 -5.53
CA GLY A 65 18.04 9.00 -5.00
C GLY A 65 17.83 9.05 -3.50
N ILE A 66 17.13 8.03 -2.98
CA ILE A 66 16.78 7.91 -1.56
C ILE A 66 17.32 6.59 -0.97
N PRO A 67 17.54 6.54 0.36
CA PRO A 67 17.95 5.31 1.02
C PRO A 67 16.91 4.19 0.79
N ALA A 68 17.39 2.95 0.58
CA ALA A 68 16.50 1.79 0.42
C ALA A 68 15.55 1.58 1.62
N SER A 69 15.94 2.01 2.82
CA SER A 69 15.08 2.00 4.01
C SER A 69 13.86 2.90 3.90
N ALA A 70 14.01 4.08 3.29
CA ALA A 70 12.89 5.01 3.09
C ALA A 70 11.80 4.43 2.15
N ILE A 71 12.20 3.55 1.22
CA ILE A 71 11.24 2.84 0.37
C ILE A 71 10.47 1.79 1.18
N ALA A 72 11.14 1.12 2.13
CA ALA A 72 10.51 0.13 3.00
C ALA A 72 9.40 0.75 3.87
N ASP A 73 9.60 1.97 4.35
CA ASP A 73 8.64 2.69 5.19
C ASP A 73 7.34 3.05 4.42
N GLY A 74 7.44 3.29 3.11
CA GLY A 74 6.29 3.54 2.23
C GLY A 74 5.55 2.26 1.78
N LEU A 75 6.16 1.10 1.97
CA LEU A 75 5.57 -0.19 1.62
C LEU A 75 4.94 -0.84 2.84
N LEU A 76 3.72 -1.38 2.70
CA LEU A 76 3.08 -2.22 3.72
C LEU A 76 3.81 -3.58 3.91
N ASN A 77 5.07 -3.69 3.48
CA ASN A 77 5.83 -4.93 3.40
C ASN A 77 7.01 -4.94 4.39
N ARG A 78 7.46 -6.16 4.75
CA ARG A 78 8.63 -6.35 5.60
C ARG A 78 9.91 -5.96 4.84
N ALA A 79 10.95 -5.51 5.56
CA ALA A 79 12.24 -5.11 5.00
C ALA A 79 12.90 -6.15 4.06
N SER A 80 12.73 -7.46 4.35
CA SER A 80 13.23 -8.54 3.47
C SER A 80 12.58 -8.57 2.08
N ASP A 81 11.32 -8.13 2.00
CA ASP A 81 10.58 -8.08 0.74
C ASP A 81 10.98 -6.86 -0.09
N THR A 82 11.40 -5.78 0.57
CA THR A 82 11.90 -4.56 -0.08
C THR A 82 13.14 -4.83 -0.90
N THR A 83 14.13 -5.56 -0.37
CA THR A 83 15.34 -5.91 -1.14
C THR A 83 15.01 -6.67 -2.42
N ARG A 84 14.15 -7.69 -2.33
CA ARG A 84 13.70 -8.46 -3.49
C ARG A 84 12.87 -7.63 -4.48
N LEU A 85 12.12 -6.65 -3.99
CA LEU A 85 11.36 -5.72 -4.82
C LEU A 85 12.31 -4.81 -5.61
N LEU A 86 13.31 -4.24 -4.95
CA LEU A 86 14.33 -3.41 -5.57
C LEU A 86 15.16 -4.18 -6.61
N ASP A 87 15.54 -5.44 -6.32
CA ASP A 87 16.22 -6.32 -7.26
C ASP A 87 15.38 -6.54 -8.54
N ARG A 88 14.06 -6.68 -8.39
CA ARG A 88 13.14 -6.82 -9.54
C ARG A 88 13.02 -5.54 -10.35
N LEU A 89 12.95 -4.37 -9.70
CA LEU A 89 12.93 -3.08 -10.37
C LEU A 89 14.22 -2.83 -11.14
N GLU A 90 15.36 -3.13 -10.54
CA GLU A 90 16.69 -3.00 -11.17
C GLU A 90 16.83 -3.92 -12.37
N LYS A 91 16.47 -5.20 -12.23
CA LYS A 91 16.46 -6.18 -13.34
C LYS A 91 15.53 -5.76 -14.49
N ALA A 92 14.44 -5.06 -14.18
CA ALA A 92 13.51 -4.52 -15.17
C ALA A 92 13.98 -3.18 -15.76
N GLY A 93 15.12 -2.63 -15.32
CA GLY A 93 15.64 -1.34 -15.76
C GLY A 93 14.82 -0.15 -15.29
N LEU A 94 14.04 -0.28 -14.21
CA LEU A 94 13.12 0.75 -13.72
C LEU A 94 13.69 1.57 -12.56
N ALA A 95 14.66 1.00 -11.87
CA ALA A 95 15.42 1.66 -10.81
C ALA A 95 16.89 1.29 -10.91
N GLU A 96 17.76 2.08 -10.32
CA GLU A 96 19.18 1.80 -10.21
C GLU A 96 19.69 2.10 -8.81
N ARG A 97 20.72 1.35 -8.38
CA ARG A 97 21.41 1.56 -7.11
C ARG A 97 22.64 2.43 -7.29
N LEU A 98 22.81 3.36 -6.38
CA LEU A 98 23.94 4.30 -6.35
C LEU A 98 24.68 4.16 -5.02
N PRO A 99 26.02 4.37 -5.00
CA PRO A 99 26.77 4.50 -3.75
C PRO A 99 26.21 5.67 -2.93
N ASN A 100 26.08 5.49 -1.62
CA ASN A 100 25.74 6.60 -0.74
C ASN A 100 27.02 7.33 -0.31
N PRO A 101 27.24 8.60 -0.71
CA PRO A 101 28.45 9.33 -0.36
C PRO A 101 28.54 9.66 1.15
N ALA A 102 27.39 9.73 1.82
CA ALA A 102 27.33 10.03 3.27
C ALA A 102 27.49 8.77 4.14
N ASP A 103 27.20 7.59 3.61
CA ASP A 103 27.33 6.32 4.32
C ASP A 103 27.80 5.21 3.37
N ARG A 104 29.07 4.81 3.50
CA ARG A 104 29.66 3.75 2.65
C ARG A 104 28.99 2.37 2.80
N ARG A 105 28.17 2.15 3.82
CA ARG A 105 27.40 0.91 4.02
C ARG A 105 26.00 1.02 3.45
N GLY A 106 25.55 2.23 3.14
CA GLY A 106 24.23 2.52 2.61
C GLY A 106 24.22 2.52 1.08
N VAL A 107 23.05 2.23 0.52
CA VAL A 107 22.79 2.30 -0.91
C VAL A 107 21.64 3.25 -1.12
N LEU A 108 21.81 4.19 -2.05
CA LEU A 108 20.73 5.01 -2.57
C LEU A 108 20.08 4.32 -3.76
N VAL A 109 18.82 4.59 -3.97
CA VAL A 109 18.05 4.06 -5.10
C VAL A 109 17.33 5.22 -5.77
N ARG A 110 17.37 5.28 -7.11
CA ARG A 110 16.59 6.24 -7.89
C ARG A 110 15.84 5.55 -9.03
N ALA A 111 14.80 6.19 -9.53
CA ALA A 111 14.12 5.74 -10.72
C ALA A 111 14.95 6.03 -11.96
N THR A 112 14.95 5.12 -12.93
CA THR A 112 15.52 5.38 -14.25
C THR A 112 14.53 6.20 -15.11
N PRO A 113 14.95 6.74 -16.28
CA PRO A 113 14.02 7.37 -17.23
C PRO A 113 12.86 6.45 -17.63
N GLU A 114 13.09 5.13 -17.77
CA GLU A 114 12.04 4.16 -18.04
C GLU A 114 11.10 3.96 -16.83
N GLY A 115 11.65 3.98 -15.60
CA GLY A 115 10.86 3.97 -14.37
C GLY A 115 9.92 5.17 -14.30
N HIS A 116 10.44 6.38 -14.55
CA HIS A 116 9.63 7.61 -14.61
C HIS A 116 8.55 7.55 -15.69
N ARG A 117 8.87 7.02 -16.88
CA ARG A 117 7.91 6.86 -17.96
C ARG A 117 6.74 5.95 -17.57
N ARG A 118 7.00 4.78 -16.99
CA ARG A 118 5.96 3.84 -16.55
C ARG A 118 5.14 4.39 -15.39
N PHE A 119 5.79 5.04 -14.45
CA PHE A 119 5.10 5.73 -13.37
C PHE A 119 4.12 6.77 -13.93
N ALA A 120 4.58 7.63 -14.83
CA ALA A 120 3.76 8.67 -15.46
C ALA A 120 2.57 8.08 -16.25
N ALA A 121 2.76 6.96 -16.95
CA ALA A 121 1.71 6.29 -17.70
C ALA A 121 0.59 5.71 -16.80
N LEU A 122 0.93 5.24 -15.59
CA LEU A 122 -0.03 4.69 -14.63
C LEU A 122 -0.75 5.75 -13.80
N THR A 123 -0.10 6.87 -13.52
CA THR A 123 -0.62 7.90 -12.62
C THR A 123 -2.05 8.36 -12.95
N PRO A 124 -2.42 8.69 -14.21
CA PRO A 124 -3.79 9.10 -14.53
C PRO A 124 -4.83 8.02 -14.28
N ARG A 125 -4.48 6.75 -14.52
CA ARG A 125 -5.39 5.60 -14.31
C ARG A 125 -5.65 5.36 -12.83
N LEU A 126 -4.62 5.47 -12.01
CA LEU A 126 -4.74 5.32 -10.56
C LEU A 126 -5.49 6.51 -9.94
N GLN A 127 -5.26 7.73 -10.43
CA GLN A 127 -6.06 8.89 -10.04
C GLN A 127 -7.54 8.71 -10.36
N ALA A 128 -7.87 8.22 -11.58
CA ALA A 128 -9.25 7.92 -11.96
C ALA A 128 -9.86 6.81 -11.08
N PHE A 129 -9.10 5.77 -10.77
CA PHE A 129 -9.53 4.73 -9.83
C PHE A 129 -9.84 5.32 -8.45
N HIS A 130 -8.94 6.10 -7.87
CA HIS A 130 -9.15 6.71 -6.55
C HIS A 130 -10.33 7.69 -6.54
N ALA A 131 -10.55 8.43 -7.63
CA ALA A 131 -11.69 9.34 -7.76
C ALA A 131 -13.05 8.61 -7.79
N THR A 132 -13.08 7.36 -8.29
CA THR A 132 -14.33 6.61 -8.48
C THR A 132 -14.53 5.48 -7.46
N GLN A 133 -13.48 5.02 -6.81
CA GLN A 133 -13.51 3.90 -5.85
C GLN A 133 -14.58 4.08 -4.76
N TRP A 134 -14.77 5.30 -4.30
CA TRP A 134 -15.67 5.64 -3.20
C TRP A 134 -16.95 6.32 -3.67
N SER A 135 -17.30 6.22 -4.96
CA SER A 135 -18.46 6.90 -5.56
C SER A 135 -19.82 6.50 -4.95
N ALA A 136 -19.88 5.36 -4.24
CA ALA A 136 -21.06 4.96 -3.48
C ALA A 136 -21.25 5.74 -2.17
N LEU A 137 -20.24 6.50 -1.73
CA LEU A 137 -20.26 7.33 -0.54
C LEU A 137 -20.44 8.80 -0.91
N THR A 138 -21.21 9.51 -0.12
CA THR A 138 -21.20 10.99 -0.17
C THR A 138 -19.83 11.50 0.35
N SER A 139 -19.48 12.73 0.01
CA SER A 139 -18.23 13.33 0.51
C SER A 139 -18.15 13.41 2.04
N ALA A 140 -19.27 13.49 2.75
CA ALA A 140 -19.31 13.47 4.21
C ALA A 140 -19.03 12.07 4.75
N GLU A 141 -19.66 11.04 4.18
CA GLU A 141 -19.43 9.63 4.55
C GLU A 141 -18.01 9.17 4.24
N ALA A 142 -17.44 9.60 3.10
CA ALA A 142 -16.06 9.29 2.76
C ALA A 142 -15.05 9.89 3.76
N ARG A 143 -15.27 11.14 4.20
CA ARG A 143 -14.43 11.76 5.24
C ARG A 143 -14.57 11.04 6.59
N GLU A 144 -15.79 10.73 7.01
CA GLU A 144 -16.04 10.00 8.25
C GLU A 144 -15.42 8.60 8.20
N PHE A 145 -15.57 7.88 7.09
CA PHE A 145 -14.96 6.56 6.88
C PHE A 145 -13.44 6.62 6.97
N SER A 146 -12.80 7.60 6.31
CA SER A 146 -11.35 7.81 6.39
C SER A 146 -10.90 8.09 7.83
N HIS A 147 -11.62 8.95 8.56
CA HIS A 147 -11.33 9.24 9.96
C HIS A 147 -11.45 8.00 10.85
N LEU A 148 -12.51 7.21 10.68
CA LEU A 148 -12.73 5.98 11.46
C LEU A 148 -11.66 4.92 11.16
N LEU A 149 -11.22 4.78 9.91
CA LEU A 149 -10.11 3.90 9.54
C LEU A 149 -8.80 4.36 10.18
N ALA A 150 -8.47 5.64 10.10
CA ALA A 150 -7.27 6.20 10.73
C ALA A 150 -7.28 5.98 12.25
N LYS A 151 -8.41 6.25 12.91
CA LYS A 151 -8.59 6.00 14.34
C LYS A 151 -8.44 4.52 14.70
N ALA A 152 -8.92 3.61 13.87
CA ALA A 152 -8.80 2.16 14.09
C ALA A 152 -7.36 1.66 13.89
N LEU A 153 -6.60 2.27 12.96
CA LEU A 153 -5.21 1.90 12.65
C LEU A 153 -4.22 2.46 13.68
N TRP A 154 -4.39 3.72 14.07
CA TRP A 154 -3.37 4.47 14.80
C TRP A 154 -3.78 4.85 16.23
N GLY A 155 -5.05 4.61 16.60
CA GLY A 155 -5.60 5.04 17.89
C GLY A 155 -6.07 6.50 17.91
N PRO A 156 -6.64 6.96 19.03
CA PRO A 156 -7.14 8.34 19.15
C PRO A 156 -5.94 9.31 19.22
N GLY A 157 -5.92 10.28 18.29
CA GLY A 157 -5.00 11.44 18.36
C GLY A 157 -3.80 11.43 17.41
N GLN A 158 -3.75 10.55 16.41
CA GLN A 158 -2.84 10.71 15.27
C GLN A 158 -3.61 11.18 14.02
N PRO A 159 -2.95 12.06 13.20
CA PRO A 159 -3.58 12.67 12.04
C PRO A 159 -3.93 11.71 10.95
#